data_66f4e688164e152210021dc957978b67
#
_entry.id   66f4e688164e152210021dc957978b67
#
_cell.length_a   1.000
_cell.length_b   1.000
_cell.length_c   1.000
_cell.angle_alpha   90.00
_cell.angle_beta   90.00
_cell.angle_gamma   90.00
#
_symmetry.space_group_name_H-M   'P 1'
#
loop_
_entity.id
_entity.type
_entity.pdbx_description
1 polymer ?
#
loop_
_entity_poly.entity_id
_entity_poly.type
_entity_poly.pdbx_seq_one_letter_code
_entity_poly.pdbx_strand_id
1 'polypeptide(L)'
;MRLFLRRREMKMPAYENLFKPLKLDGLRLKNRITMAPLYLGYAALGGSISPLLLYYYKEMAQSGAAMIMVENASITPNGSGSPRTIRCDHNRYLNGLEALANTIKNEKSLAGLQINHAGRFAHVAEPIAPSVVPAFGKPPRALTKREMTTIQKQFANAALRAKKAGFDLVELHGGTGYLLSQFVSPRTNQRTDAYGGSIENRIKFPLEVLKRVKDTVGNFPVGYRFLVDEWLSDGLKAKESIVLAKDLEKEGVAYISTMGGTYESFFLPEIIKKAKRTGYMVSLAATVKKAVRVPIIAAGRISTPAQAESILQRKSADLIGLARMLWVDPEWPKKAWKGDDRSILKCSPKCDACLQLVMQGKPAYCPKWSKEKRAAYRELFQ
;
A
#
# COMPACT_ATOMS: atom_id res chain seq x y z
N MET A 1 40.62 -18.40 -39.18
CA MET A 1 39.38 -18.88 -38.56
C MET A 1 38.83 -17.79 -37.67
N ARG A 2 37.96 -16.89 -38.19
CA ARG A 2 37.38 -15.76 -37.42
C ARG A 2 36.14 -16.25 -36.69
N LEU A 3 36.22 -16.36 -35.37
CA LEU A 3 35.04 -16.57 -34.51
C LEU A 3 34.19 -15.30 -34.52
N PHE A 4 33.05 -15.31 -35.21
CA PHE A 4 32.00 -14.33 -35.06
C PHE A 4 31.28 -14.57 -33.72
N LEU A 5 31.70 -13.87 -32.67
CA LEU A 5 30.90 -13.72 -31.46
C LEU A 5 29.65 -12.93 -31.84
N ARG A 6 28.54 -13.62 -32.09
CA ARG A 6 27.21 -13.01 -32.16
C ARG A 6 26.95 -12.32 -30.81
N ARG A 7 27.09 -10.99 -30.75
CA ARG A 7 26.50 -10.18 -29.68
C ARG A 7 25.00 -10.51 -29.70
N ARG A 8 24.49 -11.13 -28.64
CA ARG A 8 23.06 -11.20 -28.41
C ARG A 8 22.57 -9.75 -28.36
N GLU A 9 21.85 -9.32 -29.37
CA GLU A 9 21.12 -8.05 -29.33
C GLU A 9 20.22 -8.10 -28.10
N MET A 10 20.50 -7.27 -27.11
CA MET A 10 19.62 -7.12 -25.95
C MET A 10 18.32 -6.49 -26.46
N LYS A 11 17.26 -7.29 -26.50
CA LYS A 11 15.95 -6.84 -26.94
C LYS A 11 15.50 -5.71 -26.01
N MET A 12 15.35 -4.50 -26.54
CA MET A 12 14.89 -3.33 -25.78
C MET A 12 13.42 -3.53 -25.37
N PRO A 13 13.01 -3.04 -24.18
CA PRO A 13 11.63 -3.11 -23.75
C PRO A 13 10.75 -2.20 -24.61
N ALA A 14 9.51 -2.61 -24.87
CA ALA A 14 8.55 -1.80 -25.62
C ALA A 14 8.18 -0.48 -24.90
N TYR A 15 8.36 -0.43 -23.56
CA TYR A 15 8.07 0.72 -22.72
C TYR A 15 9.30 1.12 -21.89
N GLU A 16 10.12 2.00 -22.47
CA GLU A 16 11.47 2.29 -21.97
C GLU A 16 11.47 2.85 -20.53
N ASN A 17 10.63 3.86 -20.22
CA ASN A 17 10.64 4.48 -18.91
C ASN A 17 10.12 3.52 -17.82
N LEU A 18 9.17 2.65 -18.17
CA LEU A 18 8.60 1.66 -17.24
C LEU A 18 9.65 0.66 -16.76
N PHE A 19 10.65 0.36 -17.61
CA PHE A 19 11.71 -0.61 -17.30
C PHE A 19 13.06 0.02 -16.94
N LYS A 20 13.14 1.35 -16.84
CA LYS A 20 14.33 2.02 -16.28
C LYS A 20 14.47 1.73 -14.79
N PRO A 21 15.68 1.41 -14.32
CA PRO A 21 15.90 1.25 -12.87
C PRO A 21 15.72 2.57 -12.13
N LEU A 22 15.49 2.48 -10.81
CA LEU A 22 15.41 3.61 -9.89
C LEU A 22 16.18 3.30 -8.61
N LYS A 23 16.94 4.29 -8.09
CA LYS A 23 17.45 4.25 -6.72
C LYS A 23 16.40 4.84 -5.78
N LEU A 24 16.14 4.18 -4.65
CA LEU A 24 15.16 4.58 -3.66
C LEU A 24 15.78 4.32 -2.27
N ASP A 25 16.27 5.35 -1.61
CA ASP A 25 16.81 5.31 -0.25
C ASP A 25 17.77 4.10 -0.01
N GLY A 26 18.82 4.01 -0.82
CA GLY A 26 19.79 2.91 -0.80
C GLY A 26 19.37 1.64 -1.54
N LEU A 27 18.09 1.44 -1.82
CA LEU A 27 17.59 0.30 -2.58
C LEU A 27 17.69 0.55 -4.08
N ARG A 28 17.87 -0.52 -4.86
CA ARG A 28 17.84 -0.48 -6.32
C ARG A 28 16.63 -1.24 -6.86
N LEU A 29 15.68 -0.53 -7.42
CA LEU A 29 14.57 -1.11 -8.14
C LEU A 29 14.99 -1.41 -9.58
N LYS A 30 14.76 -2.65 -10.04
CA LYS A 30 15.11 -3.11 -11.40
C LYS A 30 14.26 -2.48 -12.52
N ASN A 31 13.06 -1.97 -12.17
CA ASN A 31 12.12 -1.27 -13.04
C ASN A 31 11.22 -0.35 -12.21
N ARG A 32 10.26 0.33 -12.86
CA ARG A 32 9.34 1.29 -12.22
C ARG A 32 8.01 0.68 -11.80
N ILE A 33 7.86 -0.65 -11.86
CA ILE A 33 6.61 -1.35 -11.52
C ILE A 33 6.68 -1.82 -10.07
N THR A 34 5.68 -1.46 -9.28
CA THR A 34 5.52 -1.93 -7.90
C THR A 34 4.15 -2.57 -7.73
N MET A 35 4.07 -3.57 -6.86
CA MET A 35 2.78 -4.03 -6.37
C MET A 35 2.32 -3.10 -5.25
N ALA A 36 1.18 -2.44 -5.42
CA ALA A 36 0.53 -1.71 -4.34
C ALA A 36 -0.15 -2.69 -3.37
N PRO A 37 -0.17 -2.41 -2.05
CA PRO A 37 -0.77 -3.31 -1.06
C PRO A 37 -2.24 -3.57 -1.37
N LEU A 38 -2.65 -4.83 -1.28
CA LEU A 38 -4.00 -5.30 -1.60
C LEU A 38 -4.44 -6.36 -0.58
N TYR A 39 -5.36 -5.99 0.32
CA TYR A 39 -5.96 -6.91 1.27
C TYR A 39 -6.95 -7.86 0.56
N LEU A 40 -6.75 -9.16 0.74
CA LEU A 40 -7.54 -10.21 0.10
C LEU A 40 -8.10 -11.24 1.08
N GLY A 41 -7.83 -11.11 2.38
CA GLY A 41 -8.29 -12.03 3.41
C GLY A 41 -7.57 -13.38 3.42
N TYR A 42 -6.32 -13.42 2.98
CA TYR A 42 -5.55 -14.66 2.81
C TYR A 42 -4.76 -15.08 4.06
N ALA A 43 -4.51 -14.19 5.01
CA ALA A 43 -3.90 -14.58 6.27
C ALA A 43 -4.81 -15.55 7.06
N ALA A 44 -4.22 -16.35 7.93
CA ALA A 44 -4.97 -17.18 8.86
C ALA A 44 -5.77 -16.33 9.86
N LEU A 45 -6.79 -16.90 10.49
CA LEU A 45 -7.46 -16.27 11.62
C LEU A 45 -6.43 -15.95 12.71
N GLY A 46 -6.50 -14.75 13.28
CA GLY A 46 -5.50 -14.27 14.23
C GLY A 46 -4.24 -13.70 13.59
N GLY A 47 -4.17 -13.62 12.25
CA GLY A 47 -3.19 -12.83 11.50
C GLY A 47 -1.83 -13.50 11.27
N SER A 48 -1.72 -14.80 11.44
CA SER A 48 -0.53 -15.56 11.05
C SER A 48 -0.45 -15.71 9.52
N ILE A 49 0.77 -15.86 9.01
CA ILE A 49 1.01 -16.12 7.58
C ILE A 49 0.49 -17.51 7.24
N SER A 50 -0.39 -17.59 6.26
CA SER A 50 -0.98 -18.85 5.77
C SER A 50 -0.25 -19.39 4.53
N PRO A 51 -0.40 -20.67 4.18
CA PRO A 51 0.10 -21.23 2.90
C PRO A 51 -0.47 -20.46 1.69
N LEU A 52 -1.75 -20.08 1.72
CA LEU A 52 -2.38 -19.31 0.65
C LEU A 52 -1.73 -17.93 0.48
N LEU A 53 -1.39 -17.26 1.59
CA LEU A 53 -0.74 -15.95 1.55
C LEU A 53 0.68 -16.07 0.94
N LEU A 54 1.45 -17.11 1.30
CA LEU A 54 2.77 -17.38 0.72
C LEU A 54 2.66 -17.66 -0.77
N TYR A 55 1.73 -18.53 -1.17
CA TYR A 55 1.48 -18.86 -2.58
C TYR A 55 1.16 -17.59 -3.40
N TYR A 56 0.27 -16.75 -2.89
CA TYR A 56 -0.11 -15.48 -3.52
C TYR A 56 1.09 -14.55 -3.70
N TYR A 57 1.86 -14.28 -2.66
CA TYR A 57 2.99 -13.37 -2.76
C TYR A 57 4.15 -13.92 -3.60
N LYS A 58 4.32 -15.24 -3.65
CA LYS A 58 5.23 -15.90 -4.61
C LYS A 58 4.80 -15.58 -6.05
N GLU A 59 3.54 -15.79 -6.38
CA GLU A 59 3.00 -15.47 -7.72
C GLU A 59 3.18 -13.99 -8.08
N MET A 60 2.89 -13.09 -7.14
CA MET A 60 3.10 -11.66 -7.36
C MET A 60 4.57 -11.30 -7.57
N ALA A 61 5.49 -11.89 -6.85
CA ALA A 61 6.92 -11.65 -6.99
C ALA A 61 7.47 -12.21 -8.32
N GLN A 62 6.97 -13.36 -8.80
CA GLN A 62 7.27 -13.94 -10.10
C GLN A 62 6.82 -13.10 -11.29
N SER A 63 5.97 -12.11 -11.07
CA SER A 63 5.53 -11.16 -12.10
C SER A 63 6.68 -10.37 -12.72
N GLY A 64 7.77 -10.15 -11.97
CA GLY A 64 8.89 -9.32 -12.36
C GLY A 64 8.77 -7.85 -11.93
N ALA A 65 7.74 -7.47 -11.15
CA ALA A 65 7.68 -6.16 -10.51
C ALA A 65 8.90 -5.96 -9.60
N ALA A 66 9.42 -4.73 -9.54
CA ALA A 66 10.63 -4.45 -8.78
C ALA A 66 10.43 -4.51 -7.26
N MET A 67 9.24 -4.17 -6.79
CA MET A 67 8.89 -4.15 -5.37
C MET A 67 7.48 -4.71 -5.16
N ILE A 68 7.36 -5.59 -4.19
CA ILE A 68 6.09 -6.16 -3.73
C ILE A 68 5.79 -5.59 -2.35
N MET A 69 4.76 -4.75 -2.26
CA MET A 69 4.28 -4.25 -0.98
C MET A 69 3.24 -5.22 -0.42
N VAL A 70 3.59 -5.88 0.68
CA VAL A 70 2.67 -6.74 1.42
C VAL A 70 1.55 -5.90 2.01
N GLU A 71 0.34 -6.44 2.00
CA GLU A 71 -0.86 -5.81 2.55
C GLU A 71 -0.68 -5.38 4.01
N ASN A 72 -1.60 -4.54 4.49
CA ASN A 72 -1.53 -3.96 5.82
C ASN A 72 -1.41 -5.00 6.94
N ALA A 73 -0.31 -4.93 7.70
CA ALA A 73 -0.05 -5.71 8.90
C ALA A 73 -0.33 -4.88 10.15
N SER A 74 -1.10 -5.41 11.09
CA SER A 74 -1.47 -4.69 12.31
C SER A 74 -0.35 -4.67 13.33
N ILE A 75 -0.10 -3.49 13.89
CA ILE A 75 0.90 -3.22 14.93
C ILE A 75 0.40 -3.56 16.35
N THR A 76 -0.89 -3.88 16.50
CA THR A 76 -1.54 -4.24 17.76
C THR A 76 -2.75 -5.14 17.52
N PRO A 77 -3.20 -5.94 18.48
CA PRO A 77 -4.44 -6.71 18.36
C PRO A 77 -5.65 -5.83 18.05
N ASN A 78 -5.78 -4.73 18.79
CA ASN A 78 -6.90 -3.79 18.69
C ASN A 78 -6.77 -2.79 17.51
N GLY A 79 -5.70 -2.88 16.73
CA GLY A 79 -5.52 -2.12 15.48
C GLY A 79 -5.86 -2.90 14.22
N SER A 80 -6.30 -4.14 14.31
CA SER A 80 -6.63 -4.98 13.16
C SER A 80 -7.96 -4.58 12.54
N GLY A 81 -7.99 -4.40 11.21
CA GLY A 81 -9.21 -4.08 10.47
C GLY A 81 -10.09 -5.29 10.16
N SER A 82 -9.60 -6.52 10.42
CA SER A 82 -10.30 -7.78 10.18
C SER A 82 -9.63 -8.90 10.96
N PRO A 83 -10.33 -10.01 11.26
CA PRO A 83 -9.73 -11.19 11.90
C PRO A 83 -8.60 -11.84 11.09
N ARG A 84 -8.52 -11.54 9.79
CA ARG A 84 -7.49 -12.03 8.85
C ARG A 84 -6.49 -10.95 8.47
N THR A 85 -6.40 -9.86 9.22
CA THR A 85 -5.32 -8.88 9.04
C THR A 85 -4.01 -9.48 9.52
N ILE A 86 -2.95 -9.45 8.70
CA ILE A 86 -1.59 -9.87 9.10
C ILE A 86 -1.21 -9.17 10.41
N ARG A 87 -0.52 -9.88 11.29
CA ARG A 87 -0.05 -9.36 12.57
C ARG A 87 1.48 -9.24 12.57
N CYS A 88 1.99 -8.09 13.06
CA CYS A 88 3.41 -7.83 13.24
C CYS A 88 3.75 -7.24 14.63
N ASP A 89 2.82 -7.36 15.57
CA ASP A 89 2.87 -6.76 16.91
C ASP A 89 3.63 -7.59 17.94
N HIS A 90 3.89 -8.87 17.67
CA HIS A 90 4.54 -9.78 18.60
C HIS A 90 5.57 -10.68 17.91
N ASN A 91 6.61 -11.09 18.65
CA ASN A 91 7.71 -11.92 18.11
C ASN A 91 7.25 -13.30 17.64
N ARG A 92 6.11 -13.82 18.13
CA ARG A 92 5.54 -15.10 17.64
C ARG A 92 5.20 -15.09 16.15
N TYR A 93 5.08 -13.91 15.51
CA TYR A 93 4.81 -13.77 14.09
C TYR A 93 6.08 -13.69 13.22
N LEU A 94 7.30 -13.58 13.85
CA LEU A 94 8.56 -13.38 13.13
C LEU A 94 8.83 -14.46 12.10
N ASN A 95 8.74 -15.74 12.45
CA ASN A 95 9.04 -16.85 11.54
C ASN A 95 8.13 -16.82 10.29
N GLY A 96 6.83 -16.52 10.46
CA GLY A 96 5.92 -16.37 9.32
C GLY A 96 6.25 -15.16 8.46
N LEU A 97 6.57 -14.02 9.07
CA LEU A 97 6.99 -12.80 8.37
C LEU A 97 8.31 -13.01 7.61
N GLU A 98 9.27 -13.74 8.19
CA GLU A 98 10.53 -14.12 7.55
C GLU A 98 10.30 -15.02 6.34
N ALA A 99 9.45 -16.06 6.49
CA ALA A 99 9.07 -16.92 5.38
C ALA A 99 8.44 -16.11 4.23
N LEU A 100 7.61 -15.12 4.55
CA LEU A 100 6.98 -14.24 3.57
C LEU A 100 8.00 -13.33 2.86
N ALA A 101 8.89 -12.69 3.60
CA ALA A 101 9.95 -11.86 3.04
C ALA A 101 10.86 -12.66 2.11
N ASN A 102 11.30 -13.85 2.55
CA ASN A 102 12.13 -14.77 1.76
C ASN A 102 11.40 -15.24 0.49
N THR A 103 10.10 -15.55 0.58
CA THR A 103 9.28 -15.94 -0.58
C THR A 103 9.32 -14.88 -1.67
N ILE A 104 9.21 -13.59 -1.30
CA ILE A 104 9.25 -12.49 -2.25
C ILE A 104 10.68 -12.27 -2.81
N LYS A 105 11.68 -12.26 -1.94
CA LYS A 105 13.08 -11.96 -2.31
C LYS A 105 13.72 -13.03 -3.17
N ASN A 106 13.36 -14.31 -2.97
CA ASN A 106 13.82 -15.42 -3.80
C ASN A 106 13.44 -15.24 -5.28
N GLU A 107 12.36 -14.52 -5.57
CA GLU A 107 11.93 -14.15 -6.92
C GLU A 107 12.54 -12.81 -7.41
N LYS A 108 13.60 -12.31 -6.74
CA LYS A 108 14.35 -11.10 -7.10
C LYS A 108 13.49 -9.81 -7.13
N SER A 109 12.50 -9.73 -6.25
CA SER A 109 11.72 -8.52 -5.98
C SER A 109 12.05 -8.00 -4.57
N LEU A 110 12.05 -6.68 -4.38
CA LEU A 110 12.14 -6.11 -3.04
C LEU A 110 10.86 -6.41 -2.25
N ALA A 111 11.01 -6.82 -1.01
CA ALA A 111 9.90 -7.12 -0.11
C ALA A 111 9.64 -5.94 0.83
N GLY A 112 8.47 -5.30 0.71
CA GLY A 112 7.99 -4.26 1.63
C GLY A 112 6.84 -4.77 2.49
N LEU A 113 6.76 -4.34 3.75
CA LEU A 113 5.63 -4.61 4.62
C LEU A 113 4.89 -3.31 4.95
N GLN A 114 3.59 -3.22 4.61
CA GLN A 114 2.79 -2.09 5.06
C GLN A 114 2.33 -2.32 6.50
N ILE A 115 2.68 -1.40 7.43
CA ILE A 115 2.29 -1.50 8.84
C ILE A 115 1.18 -0.49 9.16
N ASN A 116 0.20 -0.93 9.96
CA ASN A 116 -1.06 -0.23 10.12
C ASN A 116 -1.66 -0.33 11.53
N HIS A 117 -2.50 0.65 11.84
CA HIS A 117 -3.52 0.60 12.89
C HIS A 117 -4.83 1.13 12.30
N ALA A 118 -5.88 0.30 12.31
CA ALA A 118 -7.13 0.65 11.65
C ALA A 118 -7.90 1.82 12.31
N GLY A 119 -7.54 2.18 13.54
CA GLY A 119 -8.20 3.28 14.25
C GLY A 119 -9.68 3.00 14.46
N ARG A 120 -10.57 3.94 14.13
CA ARG A 120 -12.02 3.79 14.24
C ARG A 120 -12.62 2.68 13.36
N PHE A 121 -11.87 2.17 12.39
CA PHE A 121 -12.26 1.03 11.55
C PHE A 121 -11.74 -0.32 12.08
N ALA A 122 -11.17 -0.36 13.28
CA ALA A 122 -10.69 -1.61 13.87
C ALA A 122 -11.85 -2.57 14.17
N HIS A 123 -11.61 -3.85 13.88
CA HIS A 123 -12.58 -4.93 14.11
C HIS A 123 -12.50 -5.42 15.56
N VAL A 124 -12.89 -4.55 16.49
CA VAL A 124 -12.88 -4.79 17.94
C VAL A 124 -14.13 -4.19 18.62
N ALA A 125 -14.38 -4.57 19.85
CA ALA A 125 -15.53 -4.05 20.60
C ALA A 125 -15.45 -2.54 20.81
N GLU A 126 -14.29 -2.02 21.23
CA GLU A 126 -14.04 -0.60 21.45
C GLU A 126 -12.87 -0.12 20.57
N PRO A 127 -13.13 0.39 19.36
CA PRO A 127 -12.09 1.00 18.53
C PRO A 127 -11.58 2.30 19.15
N ILE A 128 -10.37 2.70 18.79
CA ILE A 128 -9.73 3.95 19.26
C ILE A 128 -9.44 4.87 18.08
N ALA A 129 -9.52 6.19 18.30
CA ALA A 129 -9.33 7.20 17.27
C ALA A 129 -8.84 8.53 17.88
N PRO A 130 -8.48 9.56 17.07
CA PRO A 130 -8.18 10.89 17.59
C PRO A 130 -9.34 11.48 18.40
N SER A 131 -10.58 11.27 17.94
CA SER A 131 -11.82 11.80 18.53
C SER A 131 -12.97 10.82 18.42
N VAL A 132 -14.07 11.06 19.13
CA VAL A 132 -15.28 10.22 19.18
C VAL A 132 -16.14 10.48 17.93
N VAL A 133 -15.60 10.17 16.74
CA VAL A 133 -16.32 10.27 15.46
C VAL A 133 -16.70 8.87 14.99
N PRO A 134 -17.99 8.50 14.96
CA PRO A 134 -18.44 7.15 14.62
C PRO A 134 -17.99 6.71 13.21
N ALA A 135 -17.76 5.41 13.05
CA ALA A 135 -17.55 4.75 11.77
C ALA A 135 -18.48 3.54 11.68
N PHE A 136 -19.26 3.43 10.60
CA PHE A 136 -20.26 2.36 10.41
C PHE A 136 -21.19 2.20 11.63
N GLY A 137 -21.64 3.33 12.20
CA GLY A 137 -22.53 3.38 13.37
C GLY A 137 -21.86 3.09 14.72
N LYS A 138 -20.54 2.82 14.75
CA LYS A 138 -19.81 2.47 15.98
C LYS A 138 -18.92 3.63 16.42
N PRO A 139 -19.13 4.23 17.62
CA PRO A 139 -18.27 5.28 18.15
C PRO A 139 -16.94 4.68 18.65
N PRO A 140 -15.80 5.26 18.28
CA PRO A 140 -14.53 4.94 18.90
C PRO A 140 -14.36 5.70 20.21
N ARG A 141 -13.46 5.24 21.06
CA ARG A 141 -12.95 6.03 22.19
C ARG A 141 -11.80 6.95 21.73
N ALA A 142 -11.78 8.18 22.23
CA ALA A 142 -10.70 9.12 21.95
C ALA A 142 -9.39 8.69 22.65
N LEU A 143 -8.27 8.79 21.93
CA LEU A 143 -6.93 8.49 22.45
C LEU A 143 -6.46 9.55 23.44
N THR A 144 -5.89 9.11 24.55
CA THR A 144 -5.10 9.94 25.46
C THR A 144 -3.68 10.18 24.89
N LYS A 145 -2.97 11.22 25.34
CA LYS A 145 -1.58 11.49 24.97
C LYS A 145 -0.64 10.32 25.33
N ARG A 146 -0.87 9.66 26.46
CA ARG A 146 -0.11 8.47 26.88
C ARG A 146 -0.28 7.30 25.92
N GLU A 147 -1.50 7.05 25.45
CA GLU A 147 -1.78 6.01 24.46
C GLU A 147 -1.19 6.34 23.10
N MET A 148 -1.24 7.60 22.68
CA MET A 148 -0.58 8.06 21.45
C MET A 148 0.92 7.73 21.47
N THR A 149 1.63 8.03 22.58
CA THR A 149 3.04 7.67 22.77
C THR A 149 3.25 6.14 22.71
N THR A 150 2.33 5.36 23.28
CA THR A 150 2.37 3.90 23.21
C THR A 150 2.23 3.40 21.78
N ILE A 151 1.28 3.94 21.01
CA ILE A 151 1.07 3.59 19.60
C ILE A 151 2.29 3.93 18.73
N GLN A 152 2.95 5.09 18.96
CA GLN A 152 4.20 5.41 18.28
C GLN A 152 5.28 4.34 18.52
N LYS A 153 5.43 3.87 19.76
CA LYS A 153 6.35 2.77 20.10
C LYS A 153 5.96 1.46 19.42
N GLN A 154 4.67 1.17 19.31
CA GLN A 154 4.16 -0.03 18.64
C GLN A 154 4.45 -0.01 17.13
N PHE A 155 4.29 1.13 16.45
CA PHE A 155 4.74 1.29 15.05
C PHE A 155 6.24 1.04 14.91
N ALA A 156 7.06 1.63 15.78
CA ALA A 156 8.51 1.45 15.77
C ALA A 156 8.92 -0.02 15.98
N ASN A 157 8.30 -0.69 16.95
CA ASN A 157 8.55 -2.10 17.24
C ASN A 157 8.11 -3.02 16.09
N ALA A 158 6.99 -2.71 15.43
CA ALA A 158 6.52 -3.44 14.26
C ALA A 158 7.49 -3.29 13.08
N ALA A 159 7.99 -2.08 12.83
CA ALA A 159 9.00 -1.82 11.80
C ALA A 159 10.33 -2.56 12.11
N LEU A 160 10.75 -2.60 13.38
CA LEU A 160 11.93 -3.36 13.80
C LEU A 160 11.75 -4.87 13.57
N ARG A 161 10.55 -5.41 13.82
CA ARG A 161 10.23 -6.81 13.51
C ARG A 161 10.26 -7.07 12.01
N ALA A 162 9.70 -6.19 11.19
CA ALA A 162 9.78 -6.30 9.74
C ALA A 162 11.25 -6.35 9.26
N LYS A 163 12.10 -5.44 9.78
CA LYS A 163 13.55 -5.45 9.50
C LYS A 163 14.20 -6.77 9.92
N LYS A 164 13.93 -7.26 11.14
CA LYS A 164 14.44 -8.56 11.63
C LYS A 164 13.95 -9.75 10.81
N ALA A 165 12.73 -9.71 10.31
CA ALA A 165 12.16 -10.73 9.41
C ALA A 165 12.71 -10.66 7.98
N GLY A 166 13.65 -9.76 7.67
CA GLY A 166 14.34 -9.71 6.39
C GLY A 166 13.60 -8.96 5.29
N PHE A 167 12.54 -8.17 5.60
CA PHE A 167 11.98 -7.22 4.65
C PHE A 167 13.03 -6.17 4.27
N ASP A 168 12.92 -5.60 3.07
CA ASP A 168 13.83 -4.57 2.57
C ASP A 168 13.38 -3.15 2.99
N LEU A 169 12.10 -2.97 3.31
CA LEU A 169 11.49 -1.70 3.72
C LEU A 169 10.14 -1.90 4.42
N VAL A 170 9.68 -0.85 5.09
CA VAL A 170 8.28 -0.76 5.57
C VAL A 170 7.57 0.44 4.96
N GLU A 171 6.23 0.38 4.91
CA GLU A 171 5.37 1.50 4.54
C GLU A 171 4.39 1.81 5.68
N LEU A 172 4.39 3.05 6.17
CA LEU A 172 3.41 3.53 7.14
C LEU A 172 2.07 3.77 6.44
N HIS A 173 0.99 3.19 6.95
CA HIS A 173 -0.31 3.32 6.32
C HIS A 173 -1.06 4.59 6.79
N GLY A 174 -0.80 5.71 6.12
CA GLY A 174 -1.51 6.98 6.31
C GLY A 174 -2.61 7.22 5.28
N GLY A 175 -3.28 6.17 4.82
CA GLY A 175 -4.34 6.23 3.81
C GLY A 175 -5.65 5.57 4.24
N THR A 176 -6.63 5.50 3.35
CA THR A 176 -7.91 4.76 3.46
C THR A 176 -8.81 5.20 4.63
N GLY A 177 -8.43 6.20 5.42
CA GLY A 177 -9.13 6.62 6.63
C GLY A 177 -8.68 5.86 7.89
N TYR A 178 -7.51 5.20 7.87
CA TYR A 178 -6.93 4.55 9.04
C TYR A 178 -6.27 5.54 10.02
N LEU A 179 -5.76 5.07 11.15
CA LEU A 179 -5.41 5.91 12.29
C LEU A 179 -4.52 7.12 11.95
N LEU A 180 -3.45 6.93 11.17
CA LEU A 180 -2.56 8.05 10.83
C LEU A 180 -3.29 9.12 10.01
N SER A 181 -4.13 8.73 9.04
CA SER A 181 -4.94 9.68 8.28
C SER A 181 -6.10 10.26 9.09
N GLN A 182 -6.64 9.53 10.08
CA GLN A 182 -7.65 10.07 11.00
C GLN A 182 -7.12 11.28 11.79
N PHE A 183 -5.84 11.28 12.16
CA PHE A 183 -5.24 12.45 12.82
C PHE A 183 -5.13 13.64 11.88
N VAL A 184 -4.86 13.43 10.60
CA VAL A 184 -4.67 14.51 9.61
C VAL A 184 -6.01 15.14 9.18
N SER A 185 -7.08 14.34 9.10
CA SER A 185 -8.39 14.76 8.64
C SER A 185 -9.09 15.71 9.62
N PRO A 186 -9.59 16.88 9.19
CA PRO A 186 -10.40 17.77 10.05
C PRO A 186 -11.74 17.12 10.44
N ARG A 187 -12.27 16.23 9.62
CA ARG A 187 -13.51 15.48 9.89
C ARG A 187 -13.38 14.55 11.09
N THR A 188 -12.27 13.81 11.18
CA THR A 188 -12.10 12.76 12.19
C THR A 188 -11.24 13.16 13.37
N ASN A 189 -10.50 14.27 13.24
CA ASN A 189 -9.71 14.84 14.32
C ASN A 189 -10.36 16.13 14.82
N GLN A 190 -11.22 16.01 15.81
CA GLN A 190 -11.90 17.12 16.48
C GLN A 190 -11.25 17.46 17.83
N ARG A 191 -9.95 17.16 17.99
CA ARG A 191 -9.19 17.47 19.21
C ARG A 191 -8.97 18.97 19.34
N THR A 192 -8.95 19.44 20.59
CA THR A 192 -8.68 20.84 20.95
C THR A 192 -7.30 21.05 21.58
N ASP A 193 -6.51 19.96 21.69
CA ASP A 193 -5.13 20.02 22.20
C ASP A 193 -4.11 20.22 21.06
N ALA A 194 -2.81 20.10 21.38
CA ALA A 194 -1.70 20.28 20.44
C ALA A 194 -1.69 19.33 19.21
N TYR A 195 -2.62 18.38 19.12
CA TYR A 195 -2.76 17.43 18.03
C TYR A 195 -4.02 17.65 17.18
N GLY A 196 -4.78 18.73 17.42
CA GLY A 196 -6.01 19.05 16.71
C GLY A 196 -6.09 20.50 16.27
N GLY A 197 -7.18 20.89 15.60
CA GLY A 197 -7.38 22.23 15.05
C GLY A 197 -6.63 22.45 13.74
N SER A 198 -5.56 23.25 13.74
CA SER A 198 -4.81 23.58 12.52
C SER A 198 -4.15 22.36 11.88
N ILE A 199 -3.83 22.46 10.59
CA ILE A 199 -3.16 21.34 9.87
C ILE A 199 -1.80 21.04 10.50
N GLU A 200 -1.05 22.04 10.95
CA GLU A 200 0.26 21.87 11.60
C GLU A 200 0.14 21.05 12.88
N ASN A 201 -0.94 21.18 13.62
CA ASN A 201 -1.22 20.35 14.80
C ASN A 201 -1.66 18.92 14.41
N ARG A 202 -2.54 18.80 13.42
CA ARG A 202 -3.10 17.52 12.98
C ARG A 202 -2.03 16.59 12.39
N ILE A 203 -0.98 17.12 11.75
CA ILE A 203 0.11 16.34 11.19
C ILE A 203 1.19 15.90 12.21
N LYS A 204 1.19 16.45 13.44
CA LYS A 204 2.20 16.12 14.46
C LYS A 204 2.28 14.62 14.75
N PHE A 205 1.14 13.98 15.00
CA PHE A 205 1.14 12.57 15.35
C PHE A 205 1.73 11.65 14.26
N PRO A 206 1.31 11.71 12.98
CA PRO A 206 1.94 10.92 11.94
C PRO A 206 3.42 11.22 11.71
N LEU A 207 3.88 12.46 11.89
CA LEU A 207 5.30 12.82 11.83
C LEU A 207 6.10 12.24 12.99
N GLU A 208 5.57 12.31 14.21
CA GLU A 208 6.18 11.70 15.39
C GLU A 208 6.29 10.17 15.25
N VAL A 209 5.27 9.52 14.63
CA VAL A 209 5.34 8.09 14.29
C VAL A 209 6.46 7.83 13.29
N LEU A 210 6.55 8.59 12.20
CA LEU A 210 7.62 8.43 11.20
C LEU A 210 8.99 8.60 11.84
N LYS A 211 9.18 9.70 12.59
CA LYS A 211 10.43 9.97 13.28
C LYS A 211 10.83 8.83 14.22
N ARG A 212 9.93 8.39 15.09
CA ARG A 212 10.19 7.30 16.03
C ARG A 212 10.51 5.98 15.32
N VAL A 213 9.83 5.67 14.24
CA VAL A 213 10.15 4.49 13.41
C VAL A 213 11.56 4.60 12.87
N LYS A 214 11.92 5.72 12.23
CA LYS A 214 13.25 5.94 11.66
C LYS A 214 14.37 5.89 12.72
N ASP A 215 14.15 6.54 13.86
CA ASP A 215 15.10 6.49 14.99
C ASP A 215 15.34 5.05 15.48
N THR A 216 14.30 4.18 15.40
CA THR A 216 14.38 2.79 15.84
C THR A 216 15.03 1.86 14.81
N VAL A 217 14.75 2.06 13.52
CA VAL A 217 15.24 1.15 12.47
C VAL A 217 16.52 1.63 11.76
N GLY A 218 16.94 2.89 11.99
CA GLY A 218 18.15 3.48 11.40
C GLY A 218 18.05 3.58 9.88
N ASN A 219 19.04 3.09 9.16
CA ASN A 219 19.13 3.16 7.70
C ASN A 219 18.14 2.25 6.93
N PHE A 220 17.13 1.71 7.62
CA PHE A 220 16.09 0.90 6.98
C PHE A 220 15.04 1.82 6.33
N PRO A 221 14.76 1.69 5.02
CA PRO A 221 13.87 2.59 4.31
C PRO A 221 12.43 2.55 4.82
N VAL A 222 11.83 3.72 5.03
CA VAL A 222 10.45 3.89 5.49
C VAL A 222 9.66 4.70 4.47
N GLY A 223 8.73 4.07 3.77
CA GLY A 223 7.77 4.73 2.88
C GLY A 223 6.50 5.16 3.62
N TYR A 224 5.65 5.92 2.92
CA TYR A 224 4.38 6.38 3.47
C TYR A 224 3.24 6.22 2.46
N ARG A 225 2.19 5.47 2.81
CA ARG A 225 0.93 5.43 2.06
C ARG A 225 0.12 6.68 2.41
N PHE A 226 -0.14 7.53 1.44
CA PHE A 226 -0.50 8.92 1.62
C PHE A 226 -1.89 9.25 1.08
N LEU A 227 -2.78 9.69 1.96
CA LEU A 227 -4.11 10.17 1.59
C LEU A 227 -4.00 11.62 1.13
N VAL A 228 -4.24 11.87 -0.15
CA VAL A 228 -4.16 13.21 -0.74
C VAL A 228 -5.45 13.99 -0.55
N ASP A 229 -6.60 13.33 -0.72
CA ASP A 229 -7.93 13.94 -0.62
C ASP A 229 -8.93 12.88 -0.17
N GLU A 230 -9.75 13.17 0.81
CA GLU A 230 -10.79 12.25 1.29
C GLU A 230 -12.00 12.16 0.36
N TRP A 231 -12.17 13.14 -0.53
CA TRP A 231 -13.36 13.31 -1.36
C TRP A 231 -14.67 13.42 -0.55
N LEU A 232 -14.59 14.01 0.62
CA LEU A 232 -15.70 14.38 1.49
C LEU A 232 -15.70 15.90 1.66
N SER A 233 -16.87 16.54 1.77
CA SER A 233 -16.99 18.01 1.84
C SER A 233 -16.22 18.59 3.03
N ASP A 234 -16.32 17.96 4.18
CA ASP A 234 -15.70 18.29 5.46
C ASP A 234 -14.38 17.55 5.75
N GLY A 235 -13.91 16.74 4.78
CA GLY A 235 -12.70 15.93 4.91
C GLY A 235 -11.42 16.64 4.44
N LEU A 236 -10.28 15.98 4.63
CA LEU A 236 -8.97 16.43 4.20
C LEU A 236 -8.96 16.72 2.69
N LYS A 237 -8.36 17.85 2.32
CA LYS A 237 -8.18 18.30 0.93
C LYS A 237 -6.73 18.31 0.53
N ALA A 238 -6.49 18.19 -0.80
CA ALA A 238 -5.15 18.16 -1.36
C ALA A 238 -4.27 19.35 -0.91
N LYS A 239 -4.85 20.56 -0.75
CA LYS A 239 -4.11 21.74 -0.28
C LYS A 239 -3.50 21.52 1.11
N GLU A 240 -4.24 20.92 2.04
CA GLU A 240 -3.77 20.64 3.39
C GLU A 240 -2.81 19.45 3.43
N SER A 241 -3.11 18.37 2.66
CA SER A 241 -2.25 17.19 2.64
C SER A 241 -0.84 17.50 2.11
N ILE A 242 -0.67 18.49 1.24
CA ILE A 242 0.65 18.93 0.77
C ILE A 242 1.54 19.45 1.90
N VAL A 243 0.98 20.03 2.97
CA VAL A 243 1.76 20.44 4.15
C VAL A 243 2.41 19.20 4.77
N LEU A 244 1.63 18.15 5.00
CA LEU A 244 2.16 16.87 5.50
C LEU A 244 3.20 16.26 4.53
N ALA A 245 2.96 16.29 3.21
CA ALA A 245 3.89 15.70 2.24
C ALA A 245 5.28 16.34 2.31
N LYS A 246 5.34 17.68 2.46
CA LYS A 246 6.60 18.44 2.62
C LYS A 246 7.31 18.09 3.92
N ASP A 247 6.56 17.91 5.01
CA ASP A 247 7.16 17.60 6.30
C ASP A 247 7.59 16.13 6.39
N LEU A 248 6.88 15.20 5.73
CA LEU A 248 7.35 13.81 5.53
C LEU A 248 8.69 13.77 4.76
N GLU A 249 8.85 14.62 3.73
CA GLU A 249 10.12 14.76 3.00
C GLU A 249 11.24 15.25 3.90
N LYS A 250 11.00 16.31 4.70
CA LYS A 250 11.99 16.84 5.66
C LYS A 250 12.41 15.78 6.70
N GLU A 251 11.46 14.97 7.17
CA GLU A 251 11.73 13.84 8.05
C GLU A 251 12.40 12.65 7.34
N GLY A 252 12.66 12.76 6.02
CA GLY A 252 13.41 11.78 5.23
C GLY A 252 12.63 10.50 4.96
N VAL A 253 11.34 10.61 4.59
CA VAL A 253 10.58 9.47 4.06
C VAL A 253 11.22 8.97 2.76
N ALA A 254 11.32 7.64 2.58
CA ALA A 254 11.96 7.06 1.40
C ALA A 254 11.15 7.29 0.11
N TYR A 255 9.83 7.27 0.19
CA TYR A 255 8.89 7.54 -0.92
C TYR A 255 7.48 7.83 -0.38
N ILE A 256 6.65 8.40 -1.23
CA ILE A 256 5.22 8.62 -0.95
C ILE A 256 4.39 7.85 -1.96
N SER A 257 3.52 6.95 -1.48
CA SER A 257 2.57 6.17 -2.28
C SER A 257 1.17 6.78 -2.18
N THR A 258 0.73 7.48 -3.23
CA THR A 258 -0.47 8.31 -3.19
C THR A 258 -1.77 7.54 -3.38
N MET A 259 -2.82 8.01 -2.70
CA MET A 259 -4.19 7.59 -2.91
C MET A 259 -5.20 8.70 -2.58
N GLY A 260 -6.45 8.53 -2.99
CA GLY A 260 -7.58 9.37 -2.58
C GLY A 260 -8.74 8.52 -2.11
N GLY A 261 -9.58 9.12 -1.27
CA GLY A 261 -10.77 8.50 -0.71
C GLY A 261 -10.56 7.65 0.54
N THR A 262 -11.63 7.50 1.28
CA THR A 262 -11.73 6.68 2.50
C THR A 262 -12.88 5.69 2.35
N TYR A 263 -13.07 4.79 3.30
CA TYR A 263 -14.21 3.87 3.31
C TYR A 263 -15.56 4.61 3.23
N GLU A 264 -15.66 5.84 3.75
CA GLU A 264 -16.90 6.62 3.70
C GLU A 264 -17.15 7.21 2.30
N SER A 265 -16.11 7.65 1.60
CA SER A 265 -16.25 8.25 0.27
C SER A 265 -16.29 7.22 -0.86
N PHE A 266 -15.73 6.01 -0.69
CA PHE A 266 -15.68 5.01 -1.76
C PHE A 266 -17.06 4.56 -2.25
N PHE A 267 -18.09 4.68 -1.43
CA PHE A 267 -19.46 4.29 -1.76
C PHE A 267 -20.32 5.47 -2.25
N LEU A 268 -19.79 6.68 -2.32
CA LEU A 268 -20.51 7.81 -2.89
C LEU A 268 -20.67 7.62 -4.42
N PRO A 269 -21.87 7.88 -5.00
CA PRO A 269 -22.14 7.64 -6.42
C PRO A 269 -21.14 8.32 -7.36
N GLU A 270 -20.77 9.56 -7.09
CA GLU A 270 -19.78 10.32 -7.86
C GLU A 270 -18.38 9.72 -7.79
N ILE A 271 -17.99 9.14 -6.64
CA ILE A 271 -16.70 8.48 -6.47
C ILE A 271 -16.69 7.10 -7.14
N ILE A 272 -17.79 6.35 -7.07
CA ILE A 272 -17.97 5.12 -7.84
C ILE A 272 -17.84 5.42 -9.34
N LYS A 273 -18.49 6.48 -9.85
CA LYS A 273 -18.39 6.93 -11.24
C LYS A 273 -16.96 7.31 -11.61
N LYS A 274 -16.28 8.10 -10.75
CA LYS A 274 -14.86 8.51 -10.91
C LYS A 274 -13.93 7.29 -10.95
N ALA A 275 -14.12 6.31 -10.05
CA ALA A 275 -13.30 5.11 -9.95
C ALA A 275 -13.43 4.14 -11.13
N LYS A 276 -14.42 4.31 -12.00
CA LYS A 276 -14.53 3.57 -13.27
C LYS A 276 -13.52 4.02 -14.33
N ARG A 277 -12.98 5.24 -14.22
CA ARG A 277 -11.98 5.78 -15.15
C ARG A 277 -10.62 5.20 -14.88
N THR A 278 -9.87 4.88 -15.94
CA THR A 278 -8.47 4.45 -15.81
C THR A 278 -7.60 5.62 -15.31
N GLY A 279 -6.69 5.34 -14.36
CA GLY A 279 -5.78 6.36 -13.83
C GLY A 279 -6.47 7.46 -12.99
N TYR A 280 -7.64 7.22 -12.43
CA TYR A 280 -8.47 8.24 -11.75
C TYR A 280 -7.80 8.92 -10.55
N MET A 281 -6.71 8.37 -10.02
CA MET A 281 -5.92 8.97 -8.93
C MET A 281 -4.58 9.59 -9.41
N VAL A 282 -4.25 9.51 -10.69
CA VAL A 282 -2.95 9.98 -11.21
C VAL A 282 -2.77 11.49 -11.02
N SER A 283 -3.85 12.28 -11.13
CA SER A 283 -3.80 13.72 -10.85
C SER A 283 -3.39 14.03 -9.41
N LEU A 284 -3.81 13.21 -8.44
CA LEU A 284 -3.40 13.35 -7.04
C LEU A 284 -1.89 13.10 -6.89
N ALA A 285 -1.37 12.04 -7.54
CA ALA A 285 0.07 11.78 -7.56
C ALA A 285 0.85 12.94 -8.16
N ALA A 286 0.40 13.48 -9.29
CA ALA A 286 1.02 14.63 -9.95
C ALA A 286 1.01 15.89 -9.07
N THR A 287 -0.05 16.12 -8.29
CA THR A 287 -0.12 17.24 -7.34
C THR A 287 0.95 17.10 -6.25
N VAL A 288 1.09 15.91 -5.65
CA VAL A 288 2.12 15.66 -4.63
C VAL A 288 3.53 15.74 -5.26
N LYS A 289 3.72 15.16 -6.45
CA LYS A 289 5.01 15.18 -7.17
C LYS A 289 5.54 16.59 -7.45
N LYS A 290 4.66 17.56 -7.70
CA LYS A 290 5.04 18.96 -7.88
C LYS A 290 5.51 19.63 -6.58
N ALA A 291 5.11 19.10 -5.42
CA ALA A 291 5.36 19.71 -4.13
C ALA A 291 6.58 19.16 -3.39
N VAL A 292 7.05 17.95 -3.77
CA VAL A 292 8.16 17.25 -3.11
C VAL A 292 9.10 16.59 -4.13
N ARG A 293 10.32 16.27 -3.71
CA ARG A 293 11.37 15.66 -4.54
C ARG A 293 11.47 14.15 -4.35
N VAL A 294 11.00 13.63 -3.21
CA VAL A 294 11.00 12.18 -2.94
C VAL A 294 10.23 11.41 -4.02
N PRO A 295 10.61 10.16 -4.32
CA PRO A 295 9.90 9.35 -5.30
C PRO A 295 8.42 9.21 -4.97
N ILE A 296 7.56 9.35 -6.00
CA ILE A 296 6.11 9.22 -5.89
C ILE A 296 5.64 7.97 -6.61
N ILE A 297 4.85 7.13 -5.92
CA ILE A 297 4.16 6.00 -6.51
C ILE A 297 2.73 6.43 -6.86
N ALA A 298 2.38 6.38 -8.15
CA ALA A 298 1.00 6.56 -8.61
C ALA A 298 0.28 5.21 -8.72
N ALA A 299 -0.94 5.16 -8.22
CA ALA A 299 -1.83 4.01 -8.35
C ALA A 299 -3.23 4.49 -8.79
N GLY A 300 -4.21 3.60 -8.81
CA GLY A 300 -5.61 3.95 -9.11
C GLY A 300 -6.03 3.55 -10.52
N ARG A 301 -6.25 2.26 -10.74
CA ARG A 301 -6.74 1.68 -12.01
C ARG A 301 -5.86 2.02 -13.22
N ILE A 302 -4.53 2.01 -13.04
CA ILE A 302 -3.61 2.02 -14.17
C ILE A 302 -3.71 0.65 -14.83
N SER A 303 -4.24 0.57 -16.06
CA SER A 303 -4.68 -0.70 -16.64
C SER A 303 -3.86 -1.16 -17.86
N THR A 304 -3.12 -0.26 -18.51
CA THR A 304 -2.32 -0.59 -19.67
C THR A 304 -0.87 -0.13 -19.51
N PRO A 305 0.09 -0.84 -20.13
CA PRO A 305 1.49 -0.41 -20.16
C PRO A 305 1.69 0.97 -20.79
N ALA A 306 0.97 1.27 -21.87
CA ALA A 306 1.01 2.58 -22.51
C ALA A 306 0.57 3.72 -21.57
N GLN A 307 -0.45 3.51 -20.75
CA GLN A 307 -0.85 4.47 -19.72
C GLN A 307 0.23 4.64 -18.64
N ALA A 308 0.81 3.54 -18.16
CA ALA A 308 1.89 3.56 -17.17
C ALA A 308 3.13 4.31 -17.71
N GLU A 309 3.53 4.04 -18.94
CA GLU A 309 4.62 4.72 -19.64
C GLU A 309 4.35 6.23 -19.75
N SER A 310 3.15 6.62 -20.19
CA SER A 310 2.76 8.04 -20.32
C SER A 310 2.81 8.79 -18.98
N ILE A 311 2.45 8.15 -17.86
CA ILE A 311 2.54 8.74 -16.52
C ILE A 311 3.99 9.07 -16.16
N LEU A 312 4.91 8.15 -16.44
CA LEU A 312 6.34 8.32 -16.19
C LEU A 312 6.96 9.37 -17.11
N GLN A 313 6.66 9.34 -18.42
CA GLN A 313 7.13 10.30 -19.41
C GLN A 313 6.73 11.73 -19.04
N ARG A 314 5.48 11.94 -18.61
CA ARG A 314 4.96 13.24 -18.16
C ARG A 314 5.46 13.64 -16.78
N LYS A 315 6.29 12.82 -16.13
CA LYS A 315 6.79 13.04 -14.75
C LYS A 315 5.67 13.27 -13.74
N SER A 316 4.51 12.65 -13.97
CA SER A 316 3.38 12.69 -13.02
C SER A 316 3.61 11.82 -11.79
N ALA A 317 4.52 10.85 -11.90
CA ALA A 317 5.02 10.00 -10.81
C ALA A 317 6.38 9.41 -11.22
N ASP A 318 7.07 8.75 -10.27
CA ASP A 318 8.34 8.08 -10.48
C ASP A 318 8.17 6.56 -10.60
N LEU A 319 7.11 6.02 -10.01
CA LEU A 319 6.79 4.60 -9.93
C LEU A 319 5.30 4.37 -10.18
N ILE A 320 4.98 3.18 -10.67
CA ILE A 320 3.63 2.72 -10.97
C ILE A 320 3.22 1.63 -9.98
N GLY A 321 2.16 1.88 -9.22
CA GLY A 321 1.59 0.93 -8.27
C GLY A 321 0.42 0.16 -8.90
N LEU A 322 0.61 -1.14 -9.11
CA LEU A 322 -0.41 -2.06 -9.59
C LEU A 322 -0.94 -2.90 -8.42
N ALA A 323 -2.24 -2.92 -8.20
CA ALA A 323 -2.87 -3.81 -7.23
C ALA A 323 -3.67 -4.90 -7.97
N ARG A 324 -4.98 -4.71 -8.13
CA ARG A 324 -5.86 -5.68 -8.80
C ARG A 324 -5.44 -6.04 -10.22
N MET A 325 -4.77 -5.14 -10.94
CA MET A 325 -4.27 -5.44 -12.30
C MET A 325 -3.21 -6.53 -12.27
N LEU A 326 -2.23 -6.44 -11.35
CA LEU A 326 -1.19 -7.45 -11.19
C LEU A 326 -1.76 -8.75 -10.64
N TRP A 327 -2.70 -8.68 -9.70
CA TRP A 327 -3.38 -9.85 -9.14
C TRP A 327 -4.24 -10.61 -10.17
N VAL A 328 -4.91 -9.89 -11.08
CA VAL A 328 -5.69 -10.52 -12.16
C VAL A 328 -4.79 -11.14 -13.22
N ASP A 329 -3.70 -10.44 -13.58
CA ASP A 329 -2.72 -10.88 -14.57
C ASP A 329 -1.29 -10.68 -14.05
N PRO A 330 -0.71 -11.67 -13.36
CA PRO A 330 0.68 -11.61 -12.89
C PRO A 330 1.70 -11.48 -14.02
N GLU A 331 1.36 -11.87 -15.24
CA GLU A 331 2.23 -11.72 -16.41
C GLU A 331 2.24 -10.28 -16.99
N TRP A 332 1.47 -9.35 -16.41
CA TRP A 332 1.38 -7.97 -16.89
C TRP A 332 2.74 -7.31 -17.15
N PRO A 333 3.75 -7.36 -16.24
CA PRO A 333 5.06 -6.77 -16.48
C PRO A 333 5.82 -7.44 -17.64
N LYS A 334 5.72 -8.76 -17.76
CA LYS A 334 6.38 -9.52 -18.84
C LYS A 334 5.73 -9.24 -20.20
N LYS A 335 4.40 -9.13 -20.24
CA LYS A 335 3.65 -8.73 -21.44
C LYS A 335 3.98 -7.29 -21.83
N ALA A 336 4.06 -6.37 -20.86
CA ALA A 336 4.50 -5.00 -21.08
C ALA A 336 5.92 -4.93 -21.66
N TRP A 337 6.86 -5.73 -21.15
CA TRP A 337 8.22 -5.80 -21.71
C TRP A 337 8.22 -6.17 -23.19
N LYS A 338 7.35 -7.10 -23.59
CA LYS A 338 7.24 -7.60 -24.98
C LYS A 338 6.41 -6.70 -25.89
N GLY A 339 5.65 -5.73 -25.35
CA GLY A 339 4.67 -4.94 -26.11
C GLY A 339 3.37 -5.73 -26.44
N ASP A 340 3.12 -6.82 -25.71
CA ASP A 340 1.93 -7.66 -25.91
C ASP A 340 0.75 -7.20 -25.03
N ASP A 341 0.32 -5.97 -25.26
CA ASP A 341 -0.75 -5.34 -24.48
C ASP A 341 -2.12 -5.99 -24.69
N ARG A 342 -2.32 -6.65 -25.84
CA ARG A 342 -3.60 -7.26 -26.20
C ARG A 342 -3.90 -8.50 -25.36
N SER A 343 -2.88 -9.25 -24.95
CA SER A 343 -3.01 -10.45 -24.14
C SER A 343 -3.20 -10.15 -22.64
N ILE A 344 -3.08 -8.89 -22.21
CA ILE A 344 -3.23 -8.51 -20.81
C ILE A 344 -4.68 -8.69 -20.34
N LEU A 345 -4.87 -9.53 -19.32
CA LEU A 345 -6.15 -9.73 -18.66
C LEU A 345 -6.47 -8.55 -17.74
N LYS A 346 -7.46 -7.72 -18.10
CA LYS A 346 -7.76 -6.48 -17.38
C LYS A 346 -8.83 -6.68 -16.29
N CYS A 347 -8.60 -6.11 -15.10
CA CYS A 347 -9.63 -6.00 -14.08
C CYS A 347 -10.77 -5.10 -14.58
N SER A 348 -12.01 -5.63 -14.62
CA SER A 348 -13.18 -4.87 -15.08
C SER A 348 -13.56 -3.76 -14.10
N PRO A 349 -13.87 -2.54 -14.58
CA PRO A 349 -14.37 -1.46 -13.74
C PRO A 349 -15.80 -1.69 -13.19
N LYS A 350 -16.54 -2.65 -13.75
CA LYS A 350 -17.89 -3.02 -13.31
C LYS A 350 -17.89 -4.20 -12.33
N CYS A 351 -16.73 -4.83 -12.09
CA CYS A 351 -16.61 -6.00 -11.22
C CYS A 351 -16.18 -5.60 -9.82
N ASP A 352 -16.92 -6.04 -8.82
CA ASP A 352 -16.66 -5.86 -7.38
C ASP A 352 -16.57 -7.20 -6.61
N ALA A 353 -16.55 -8.33 -7.29
CA ALA A 353 -16.61 -9.68 -6.70
C ALA A 353 -15.56 -9.90 -5.58
N CYS A 354 -14.32 -9.43 -5.78
CA CYS A 354 -13.29 -9.53 -4.76
C CYS A 354 -13.61 -8.67 -3.51
N LEU A 355 -14.19 -7.49 -3.70
CA LEU A 355 -14.59 -6.61 -2.60
C LEU A 355 -15.75 -7.25 -1.80
N GLN A 356 -16.75 -7.79 -2.49
CA GLN A 356 -17.88 -8.45 -1.84
C GLN A 356 -17.44 -9.65 -0.99
N LEU A 357 -16.50 -10.48 -1.48
CA LEU A 357 -15.95 -11.60 -0.73
C LEU A 357 -15.23 -11.13 0.53
N VAL A 358 -14.36 -10.11 0.41
CA VAL A 358 -13.62 -9.56 1.54
C VAL A 358 -14.56 -8.95 2.59
N MET A 359 -15.61 -8.24 2.17
CA MET A 359 -16.63 -7.69 3.08
C MET A 359 -17.42 -8.77 3.82
N GLN A 360 -17.55 -9.97 3.24
CA GLN A 360 -18.14 -11.14 3.89
C GLN A 360 -17.13 -11.90 4.78
N GLY A 361 -15.90 -11.39 4.97
CA GLY A 361 -14.84 -12.08 5.71
C GLY A 361 -14.28 -13.32 5.00
N LYS A 362 -14.58 -13.48 3.70
CA LYS A 362 -14.11 -14.59 2.86
C LYS A 362 -12.85 -14.21 2.07
N PRO A 363 -11.96 -15.17 1.77
CA PRO A 363 -10.83 -14.92 0.88
C PRO A 363 -11.32 -14.59 -0.52
N ALA A 364 -10.70 -13.57 -1.11
CA ALA A 364 -11.06 -13.11 -2.43
C ALA A 364 -10.52 -14.04 -3.53
N TYR A 365 -11.24 -14.15 -4.63
CA TYR A 365 -10.74 -14.70 -5.89
C TYR A 365 -11.26 -13.88 -7.08
N CYS A 366 -10.54 -13.93 -8.20
CA CYS A 366 -10.96 -13.24 -9.40
C CYS A 366 -11.83 -14.16 -10.26
N PRO A 367 -13.05 -13.75 -10.64
CA PRO A 367 -13.91 -14.56 -11.52
C PRO A 367 -13.32 -14.78 -12.93
N LYS A 368 -12.35 -13.96 -13.34
CA LYS A 368 -11.64 -14.09 -14.62
C LYS A 368 -10.53 -15.15 -14.62
N TRP A 369 -10.13 -15.66 -13.47
CA TRP A 369 -9.16 -16.74 -13.39
C TRP A 369 -9.76 -18.05 -13.94
N SER A 370 -8.90 -18.94 -14.43
CA SER A 370 -9.30 -20.29 -14.85
C SER A 370 -9.92 -21.07 -13.68
N LYS A 371 -10.65 -22.13 -13.99
CA LYS A 371 -11.25 -23.00 -12.97
C LYS A 371 -10.16 -23.65 -12.09
N GLU A 372 -9.07 -24.08 -12.71
CA GLU A 372 -7.91 -24.70 -12.06
C GLU A 372 -7.24 -23.75 -11.07
N LYS A 373 -6.97 -22.50 -11.49
CA LYS A 373 -6.40 -21.48 -10.58
C LYS A 373 -7.31 -21.20 -9.39
N ARG A 374 -8.62 -21.09 -9.61
CA ARG A 374 -9.58 -20.89 -8.52
C ARG A 374 -9.66 -22.10 -7.58
N ALA A 375 -9.52 -23.33 -8.10
CA ALA A 375 -9.47 -24.54 -7.30
C ALA A 375 -8.23 -24.56 -6.41
N ALA A 376 -7.04 -24.33 -6.97
CA ALA A 376 -5.78 -24.28 -6.21
C ALA A 376 -5.83 -23.24 -5.04
N TYR A 377 -6.41 -22.06 -5.27
CA TYR A 377 -6.59 -21.08 -4.20
C TYR A 377 -7.56 -21.55 -3.10
N ARG A 378 -8.61 -22.32 -3.44
CA ARG A 378 -9.54 -22.86 -2.43
C ARG A 378 -8.91 -23.96 -1.59
N GLU A 379 -8.14 -24.85 -2.20
CA GLU A 379 -7.42 -25.92 -1.49
C GLU A 379 -6.44 -25.36 -0.46
N LEU A 380 -5.71 -24.30 -0.79
CA LEU A 380 -4.77 -23.64 0.12
C LEU A 380 -5.45 -22.84 1.23
N PHE A 381 -6.75 -22.60 1.14
CA PHE A 381 -7.51 -21.85 2.14
C PHE A 381 -8.07 -22.75 3.25
N GLN A 382 -8.23 -24.04 3.01
CA GLN A 382 -8.68 -25.01 4.01
C GLN A 382 -7.59 -25.21 5.06
#